data_6876155fb49c50e874703e1237b5e17b
#
_entry.id   6876155fb49c50e874703e1237b5e17b
#
_cell.length_a   1.000
_cell.length_b   1.000
_cell.length_c   1.000
_cell.angle_alpha   90.00
_cell.angle_beta   90.00
_cell.angle_gamma   90.00
#
_symmetry.space_group_name_H-M   'P 1'
#
loop_
_entity.id
_entity.type
_entity.pdbx_description
1 polymer ?
#
loop_
_entity_poly.entity_id
_entity_poly.type
_entity_poly.pdbx_seq_one_letter_code
_entity_poly.pdbx_strand_id
1 'polypeptide(L)'
;MISVLVNILLYIVVIGVLVFVHELGHYLAAKSVKATIYEFSLGFGPKVVSKEYRGIQYSIRAIPLGGYVKIAGDGDPSTEKGKKERDDPNSLKKKKKIAQAWVMSAGVIMNLLLATGIYYIALSTNDWYVSLSSEFREFEPIVGEVQYEQLREVEYEGLLEGSGAEEANIPEKGILKKVEGEEVEYSFDIGEILENKEGQQVTVEICEEDQCQDYEIIVSEEGYLGLMVYSNYIVNISYENNKVLSGPGHLLNMLKLTYGKLTTLFSEAKQTGDYTEVANTFTGPIGIYIVLDYFKQFGFISILSLIADLSISLAIINMLPLPALDGGRVLILIVESIFKKDLNEKVEAVIINVSFIFLMLLMVAILVKDFVTLESIKSMFG
;
A
#
# COMPACT_ATOMS: atom_id res chain seq x y z
N MET A 1 1.48 20.34 -22.33
CA MET A 1 2.74 19.69 -22.75
C MET A 1 3.82 19.81 -21.67
N ILE A 2 4.12 20.97 -21.12
CA ILE A 2 5.14 21.14 -20.05
C ILE A 2 4.74 20.36 -18.79
N SER A 3 3.47 20.38 -18.37
CA SER A 3 3.02 19.67 -17.18
C SER A 3 3.18 18.15 -17.31
N VAL A 4 2.91 17.57 -18.48
CA VAL A 4 3.08 16.14 -18.75
C VAL A 4 4.56 15.74 -18.64
N LEU A 5 5.47 16.56 -19.18
CA LEU A 5 6.91 16.31 -19.10
C LEU A 5 7.41 16.36 -17.65
N VAL A 6 6.93 17.33 -16.87
CA VAL A 6 7.25 17.45 -15.43
C VAL A 6 6.75 16.24 -14.67
N ASN A 7 5.53 15.77 -14.95
CA ASN A 7 4.97 14.58 -14.30
C ASN A 7 5.73 13.30 -14.64
N ILE A 8 6.14 13.12 -15.91
CA ILE A 8 6.97 11.99 -16.32
C ILE A 8 8.33 12.04 -15.60
N LEU A 9 8.94 13.22 -15.51
CA LEU A 9 10.21 13.37 -14.80
C LEU A 9 10.04 13.06 -13.31
N LEU A 10 8.98 13.58 -12.67
CA LEU A 10 8.67 13.29 -11.27
C LEU A 10 8.44 11.79 -11.04
N TYR A 11 7.68 11.13 -11.91
CA TYR A 11 7.46 9.69 -11.88
C TYR A 11 8.79 8.90 -11.95
N ILE A 12 9.67 9.28 -12.90
CA ILE A 12 10.99 8.64 -13.03
C ILE A 12 11.83 8.84 -11.76
N VAL A 13 11.77 10.03 -11.15
CA VAL A 13 12.49 10.31 -9.90
C VAL A 13 11.93 9.47 -8.75
N VAL A 14 10.60 9.39 -8.59
CA VAL A 14 9.97 8.60 -7.53
C VAL A 14 10.34 7.13 -7.64
N ILE A 15 10.11 6.52 -8.81
CA ILE A 15 10.47 5.12 -9.04
C ILE A 15 11.99 4.91 -8.91
N GLY A 16 12.79 5.85 -9.42
CA GLY A 16 14.25 5.82 -9.31
C GLY A 16 14.74 5.81 -7.87
N VAL A 17 14.15 6.61 -6.98
CA VAL A 17 14.48 6.63 -5.54
C VAL A 17 14.12 5.30 -4.88
N LEU A 18 12.93 4.76 -5.13
CA LEU A 18 12.48 3.49 -4.56
C LEU A 18 13.42 2.33 -4.94
N VAL A 19 13.73 2.23 -6.22
CA VAL A 19 14.65 1.21 -6.76
C VAL A 19 16.07 1.42 -6.23
N PHE A 20 16.56 2.67 -6.26
CA PHE A 20 17.90 2.97 -5.75
C PHE A 20 18.08 2.56 -4.30
N VAL A 21 17.12 2.87 -3.43
CA VAL A 21 17.18 2.52 -1.99
C VAL A 21 17.13 1.01 -1.81
N HIS A 22 16.28 0.32 -2.58
CA HIS A 22 16.19 -1.13 -2.58
C HIS A 22 17.54 -1.78 -2.95
N GLU A 23 18.11 -1.41 -4.10
CA GLU A 23 19.40 -1.94 -4.58
C GLU A 23 20.56 -1.55 -3.67
N LEU A 24 20.49 -0.35 -3.06
CA LEU A 24 21.47 0.08 -2.06
C LEU A 24 21.48 -0.86 -0.85
N GLY A 25 20.32 -1.39 -0.46
CA GLY A 25 20.22 -2.41 0.60
C GLY A 25 21.06 -3.64 0.27
N HIS A 26 20.83 -4.24 -0.90
CA HIS A 26 21.61 -5.40 -1.36
C HIS A 26 23.10 -5.10 -1.45
N TYR A 27 23.46 -3.95 -1.99
CA TYR A 27 24.85 -3.50 -2.10
C TYR A 27 25.53 -3.40 -0.74
N LEU A 28 24.91 -2.71 0.23
CA LEU A 28 25.48 -2.52 1.56
C LEU A 28 25.60 -3.86 2.31
N ALA A 29 24.59 -4.72 2.21
CA ALA A 29 24.60 -6.02 2.83
C ALA A 29 25.66 -6.95 2.21
N ALA A 30 25.77 -7.00 0.87
CA ALA A 30 26.81 -7.76 0.19
C ALA A 30 28.22 -7.31 0.61
N LYS A 31 28.41 -5.99 0.71
CA LYS A 31 29.67 -5.42 1.18
C LYS A 31 29.98 -5.76 2.63
N SER A 32 28.97 -5.80 3.52
CA SER A 32 29.13 -6.14 4.93
C SER A 32 29.62 -7.57 5.13
N VAL A 33 29.16 -8.50 4.27
CA VAL A 33 29.58 -9.92 4.31
C VAL A 33 30.80 -10.22 3.42
N LYS A 34 31.39 -9.17 2.83
CA LYS A 34 32.55 -9.26 1.93
C LYS A 34 32.27 -10.18 0.72
N ALA A 35 31.08 -10.11 0.16
CA ALA A 35 30.78 -10.72 -1.13
C ALA A 35 31.30 -9.82 -2.27
N THR A 36 31.76 -10.43 -3.37
CA THR A 36 32.22 -9.68 -4.53
C THR A 36 31.03 -9.08 -5.27
N ILE A 37 31.07 -7.76 -5.50
CA ILE A 37 30.08 -7.02 -6.26
C ILE A 37 30.72 -6.61 -7.58
N TYR A 38 30.08 -6.96 -8.70
CA TYR A 38 30.56 -6.65 -10.05
C TYR A 38 29.94 -5.39 -10.63
N GLU A 39 28.64 -5.23 -10.44
CA GLU A 39 27.90 -4.09 -11.01
C GLU A 39 26.78 -3.63 -10.07
N PHE A 40 26.60 -2.32 -9.97
CA PHE A 40 25.45 -1.64 -9.41
C PHE A 40 24.77 -0.89 -10.52
N SER A 41 23.52 -1.23 -10.85
CA SER A 41 22.83 -0.67 -12.01
C SER A 41 21.46 -0.14 -11.65
N LEU A 42 21.14 1.07 -12.12
CA LEU A 42 19.80 1.61 -12.13
C LEU A 42 19.21 1.49 -13.53
N GLY A 43 18.03 0.87 -13.62
CA GLY A 43 17.34 0.59 -14.87
C GLY A 43 17.79 -0.70 -15.55
N PHE A 44 17.13 -0.98 -16.67
CA PHE A 44 17.39 -2.13 -17.55
C PHE A 44 17.74 -1.69 -18.98
N GLY A 45 18.14 -2.64 -19.82
CA GLY A 45 18.46 -2.38 -21.23
C GLY A 45 19.88 -1.87 -21.46
N PRO A 46 20.15 -1.12 -22.55
CA PRO A 46 21.47 -0.64 -22.87
C PRO A 46 21.99 0.39 -21.88
N LYS A 47 23.30 0.39 -21.63
CA LYS A 47 23.96 1.36 -20.75
C LYS A 47 23.97 2.75 -21.41
N VAL A 48 23.44 3.74 -20.70
CA VAL A 48 23.49 5.16 -21.10
C VAL A 48 24.75 5.81 -20.55
N VAL A 49 25.00 5.60 -19.25
CA VAL A 49 26.20 6.07 -18.57
C VAL A 49 26.76 4.93 -17.73
N SER A 50 28.06 4.73 -17.76
CA SER A 50 28.72 3.79 -16.86
C SER A 50 30.12 4.27 -16.46
N LYS A 51 30.47 3.98 -15.19
CA LYS A 51 31.79 4.29 -14.65
C LYS A 51 32.23 3.17 -13.72
N GLU A 52 33.47 2.73 -13.88
CA GLU A 52 34.08 1.80 -12.94
C GLU A 52 34.76 2.56 -11.79
N TYR A 53 34.49 2.12 -10.56
CA TYR A 53 35.14 2.65 -9.38
C TYR A 53 35.42 1.53 -8.38
N ARG A 54 36.67 1.37 -7.97
CA ARG A 54 37.11 0.32 -7.03
C ARG A 54 36.73 -1.10 -7.45
N GLY A 55 36.77 -1.39 -8.76
CA GLY A 55 36.44 -2.72 -9.31
C GLY A 55 34.93 -2.99 -9.41
N ILE A 56 34.08 -2.02 -9.10
CA ILE A 56 32.63 -2.13 -9.24
C ILE A 56 32.18 -1.23 -10.38
N GLN A 57 31.40 -1.76 -11.31
CA GLN A 57 30.79 -1.00 -12.38
C GLN A 57 29.49 -0.36 -11.92
N TYR A 58 29.42 0.96 -11.95
CA TYR A 58 28.19 1.72 -11.70
C TYR A 58 27.58 2.12 -13.03
N SER A 59 26.30 1.83 -13.27
CA SER A 59 25.65 2.10 -14.55
C SER A 59 24.22 2.65 -14.38
N ILE A 60 23.86 3.56 -15.30
CA ILE A 60 22.48 4.00 -15.52
C ILE A 60 22.10 3.49 -16.90
N ARG A 61 20.92 2.86 -16.98
CA ARG A 61 20.42 2.21 -18.19
C ARG A 61 19.20 2.91 -18.75
N ALA A 62 18.88 2.62 -20.00
CA ALA A 62 17.87 3.37 -20.77
C ALA A 62 16.45 3.24 -20.26
N ILE A 63 16.08 2.13 -19.63
CA ILE A 63 14.73 1.86 -19.11
C ILE A 63 14.78 2.07 -17.60
N PRO A 64 14.22 3.18 -17.05
CA PRO A 64 14.32 3.52 -15.62
C PRO A 64 13.34 2.76 -14.74
N LEU A 65 12.95 1.55 -15.13
CA LEU A 65 12.04 0.68 -14.40
C LEU A 65 12.85 -0.45 -13.77
N GLY A 66 13.20 -0.30 -12.48
CA GLY A 66 13.98 -1.29 -11.74
C GLY A 66 15.48 -1.02 -11.70
N GLY A 67 16.23 -1.98 -11.18
CA GLY A 67 17.69 -1.97 -11.06
C GLY A 67 18.20 -3.35 -10.70
N TYR A 68 19.50 -3.47 -10.46
CA TYR A 68 20.09 -4.68 -9.92
C TYR A 68 21.49 -4.44 -9.33
N VAL A 69 21.85 -5.27 -8.37
CA VAL A 69 23.22 -5.39 -7.88
C VAL A 69 23.76 -6.75 -8.29
N LYS A 70 24.76 -6.79 -9.18
CA LYS A 70 25.38 -8.03 -9.59
C LYS A 70 26.38 -8.50 -8.55
N ILE A 71 26.02 -9.52 -7.77
CA ILE A 71 26.82 -10.12 -6.72
C ILE A 71 27.31 -11.50 -7.19
N ALA A 72 28.56 -11.84 -6.88
CA ALA A 72 29.10 -13.15 -7.21
C ALA A 72 28.27 -14.27 -6.55
N GLY A 73 27.70 -15.15 -7.35
CA GLY A 73 26.98 -16.33 -6.86
C GLY A 73 25.59 -16.05 -6.28
N ASP A 74 24.95 -14.94 -6.62
CA ASP A 74 23.58 -14.66 -6.21
C ASP A 74 22.52 -15.41 -7.04
N GLY A 75 22.89 -15.94 -8.21
CA GLY A 75 22.00 -16.73 -9.06
C GLY A 75 21.02 -15.89 -9.88
N ASP A 76 21.17 -14.57 -9.95
CA ASP A 76 20.28 -13.68 -10.71
C ASP A 76 20.37 -13.96 -12.22
N PRO A 77 19.27 -14.34 -12.89
CA PRO A 77 19.25 -14.62 -14.34
C PRO A 77 19.50 -13.38 -15.19
N SER A 78 19.23 -12.16 -14.68
CA SER A 78 19.50 -10.90 -15.39
C SER A 78 21.00 -10.64 -15.57
N THR A 79 21.84 -11.39 -14.86
CA THR A 79 23.29 -11.18 -14.77
C THR A 79 24.10 -12.20 -15.57
N GLU A 80 23.52 -12.86 -16.56
CA GLU A 80 24.24 -13.87 -17.34
C GLU A 80 25.63 -13.40 -17.79
N LYS A 81 26.65 -13.94 -17.13
CA LYS A 81 27.90 -14.41 -17.72
C LYS A 81 28.75 -15.09 -16.63
N GLY A 82 28.63 -16.36 -16.54
CA GLY A 82 29.68 -17.21 -16.58
C GLY A 82 30.29 -17.93 -15.39
N LYS A 83 30.96 -18.95 -15.84
CA LYS A 83 31.76 -19.84 -15.00
C LYS A 83 32.78 -19.11 -14.08
N LYS A 84 33.30 -17.93 -14.49
CA LYS A 84 34.24 -17.14 -13.65
C LYS A 84 33.64 -16.58 -12.37
N GLU A 85 32.34 -16.31 -12.35
CA GLU A 85 31.67 -15.71 -11.17
C GLU A 85 31.36 -16.77 -10.09
N ARG A 86 31.20 -18.03 -10.51
CA ARG A 86 31.00 -19.16 -9.58
C ARG A 86 32.25 -19.56 -8.82
N ASP A 87 33.41 -19.40 -9.45
CA ASP A 87 34.71 -19.74 -8.86
C ASP A 87 35.26 -18.63 -7.96
N ASP A 88 34.56 -17.47 -7.88
CA ASP A 88 34.98 -16.36 -7.03
C ASP A 88 35.08 -16.82 -5.57
N PRO A 89 36.24 -16.62 -4.90
CA PRO A 89 36.44 -17.04 -3.50
C PRO A 89 35.47 -16.31 -2.55
N ASN A 90 34.97 -15.12 -2.93
CA ASN A 90 34.02 -14.33 -2.17
C ASN A 90 32.59 -14.44 -2.71
N SER A 91 32.28 -15.48 -3.49
CA SER A 91 30.91 -15.77 -3.93
C SER A 91 29.94 -15.85 -2.75
N LEU A 92 28.73 -15.28 -2.91
CA LEU A 92 27.68 -15.30 -1.90
C LEU A 92 27.27 -16.74 -1.53
N LYS A 93 27.23 -17.67 -2.51
CA LYS A 93 26.95 -19.10 -2.26
C LYS A 93 27.97 -19.76 -1.33
N LYS A 94 29.20 -19.25 -1.23
CA LYS A 94 30.23 -19.75 -0.29
C LYS A 94 30.08 -19.16 1.12
N LYS A 95 29.22 -18.18 1.34
CA LYS A 95 28.98 -17.59 2.66
C LYS A 95 27.98 -18.44 3.44
N LYS A 96 27.92 -18.25 4.78
CA LYS A 96 26.92 -18.90 5.63
C LYS A 96 25.50 -18.57 5.17
N LYS A 97 24.55 -19.49 5.27
CA LYS A 97 23.16 -19.28 4.84
C LYS A 97 22.52 -18.02 5.46
N ILE A 98 22.84 -17.69 6.71
CA ILE A 98 22.38 -16.46 7.36
C ILE A 98 22.90 -15.18 6.67
N ALA A 99 24.14 -15.21 6.17
CA ALA A 99 24.70 -14.10 5.42
C ALA A 99 24.06 -13.96 4.02
N GLN A 100 23.73 -15.08 3.39
CA GLN A 100 22.96 -15.09 2.13
C GLN A 100 21.56 -14.51 2.35
N ALA A 101 20.83 -14.95 3.39
CA ALA A 101 19.52 -14.45 3.75
C ALA A 101 19.55 -12.95 4.06
N TRP A 102 20.58 -12.48 4.79
CA TRP A 102 20.80 -11.06 5.08
C TRP A 102 20.90 -10.24 3.79
N VAL A 103 21.72 -10.68 2.83
CA VAL A 103 21.87 -9.95 1.55
C VAL A 103 20.56 -9.97 0.76
N MET A 104 19.86 -11.10 0.70
CA MET A 104 18.60 -11.21 -0.06
C MET A 104 17.44 -10.40 0.56
N SER A 105 17.39 -10.26 1.89
CA SER A 105 16.35 -9.48 2.57
C SER A 105 16.66 -7.98 2.65
N ALA A 106 17.88 -7.56 2.32
CA ALA A 106 18.37 -6.22 2.59
C ALA A 106 17.65 -5.14 1.77
N GLY A 107 17.23 -5.44 0.55
CA GLY A 107 16.44 -4.54 -0.28
C GLY A 107 15.10 -4.21 0.37
N VAL A 108 14.40 -5.24 0.83
CA VAL A 108 13.12 -5.11 1.56
C VAL A 108 13.31 -4.27 2.84
N ILE A 109 14.33 -4.58 3.63
CA ILE A 109 14.64 -3.85 4.86
C ILE A 109 14.90 -2.37 4.59
N MET A 110 15.66 -2.04 3.55
CA MET A 110 15.93 -0.65 3.20
C MET A 110 14.69 0.12 2.76
N ASN A 111 13.76 -0.54 2.05
CA ASN A 111 12.49 0.07 1.71
C ASN A 111 11.64 0.35 2.95
N LEU A 112 11.57 -0.58 3.90
CA LEU A 112 10.86 -0.35 5.17
C LEU A 112 11.51 0.77 5.99
N LEU A 113 12.84 0.87 5.99
CA LEU A 113 13.55 1.97 6.64
C LEU A 113 13.29 3.32 5.95
N LEU A 114 13.23 3.34 4.62
CA LEU A 114 12.85 4.54 3.87
C LEU A 114 11.45 5.01 4.23
N ALA A 115 10.47 4.10 4.20
CA ALA A 115 9.09 4.39 4.57
C ALA A 115 9.00 4.93 6.02
N THR A 116 9.68 4.28 6.97
CA THR A 116 9.75 4.72 8.37
C THR A 116 10.27 6.14 8.50
N GLY A 117 11.37 6.47 7.82
CA GLY A 117 11.96 7.80 7.87
C GLY A 117 11.05 8.87 7.26
N ILE A 118 10.41 8.56 6.13
CA ILE A 118 9.47 9.47 5.48
C ILE A 118 8.23 9.70 6.34
N TYR A 119 7.63 8.65 6.91
CA TYR A 119 6.47 8.80 7.80
C TYR A 119 6.79 9.64 9.02
N TYR A 120 7.97 9.43 9.62
CA TYR A 120 8.40 10.29 10.74
C TYR A 120 8.44 11.77 10.33
N ILE A 121 8.99 12.08 9.15
CA ILE A 121 9.04 13.45 8.62
C ILE A 121 7.62 13.97 8.35
N ALA A 122 6.79 13.20 7.65
CA ALA A 122 5.42 13.59 7.31
C ALA A 122 4.58 13.88 8.57
N LEU A 123 4.61 12.99 9.55
CA LEU A 123 3.91 13.16 10.82
C LEU A 123 4.44 14.36 11.61
N SER A 124 5.75 14.60 11.61
CA SER A 124 6.34 15.75 12.31
C SER A 124 5.94 17.11 11.72
N THR A 125 5.51 17.14 10.46
CA THR A 125 5.02 18.34 9.76
C THR A 125 3.50 18.50 9.81
N ASN A 126 2.78 17.50 10.34
CA ASN A 126 1.33 17.46 10.41
C ASN A 126 0.85 17.19 11.85
N ASP A 127 1.37 17.94 12.81
CA ASP A 127 1.00 17.88 14.23
C ASP A 127 0.90 16.46 14.83
N TRP A 128 1.67 15.50 14.27
CA TRP A 128 1.77 14.11 14.68
C TRP A 128 0.48 13.30 14.50
N TYR A 129 -0.37 13.65 13.56
CA TYR A 129 -1.53 12.84 13.18
C TYR A 129 -1.56 12.52 11.70
N VAL A 130 -2.33 11.51 11.35
CA VAL A 130 -2.67 11.15 9.97
C VAL A 130 -4.16 10.89 9.89
N SER A 131 -4.80 11.43 8.85
CA SER A 131 -6.22 11.24 8.60
C SER A 131 -6.45 10.04 7.69
N LEU A 132 -7.41 9.21 8.07
CA LEU A 132 -7.92 8.07 7.32
C LEU A 132 -9.37 8.33 6.93
N SER A 133 -9.84 7.64 5.88
CA SER A 133 -11.25 7.62 5.51
C SER A 133 -12.10 7.03 6.64
N SER A 134 -13.36 7.45 6.73
CA SER A 134 -14.35 6.93 7.69
C SER A 134 -14.57 5.41 7.59
N GLU A 135 -14.24 4.79 6.46
CA GLU A 135 -14.26 3.33 6.30
C GLU A 135 -13.33 2.58 7.28
N PHE A 136 -12.33 3.28 7.85
CA PHE A 136 -11.38 2.74 8.83
C PHE A 136 -11.79 3.00 10.29
N ARG A 137 -13.07 3.28 10.57
CA ARG A 137 -13.58 3.52 11.93
C ARG A 137 -13.18 2.43 12.92
N GLU A 138 -13.31 1.17 12.53
CA GLU A 138 -13.00 0.02 13.38
C GLU A 138 -11.50 -0.32 13.44
N PHE A 139 -10.67 0.49 12.81
CA PHE A 139 -9.24 0.23 12.83
C PHE A 139 -8.63 0.57 14.19
N GLU A 140 -8.10 -0.45 14.86
CA GLU A 140 -7.31 -0.31 16.07
C GLU A 140 -5.83 -0.20 15.73
N PRO A 141 -5.17 0.96 15.93
CA PRO A 141 -3.76 1.11 15.65
C PRO A 141 -2.90 0.30 16.63
N ILE A 142 -1.74 -0.19 16.16
CA ILE A 142 -0.72 -0.83 17.01
C ILE A 142 -0.03 0.22 17.88
N VAL A 143 0.19 1.41 17.31
CA VAL A 143 0.79 2.57 17.97
C VAL A 143 -0.02 3.80 17.59
N GLY A 144 -0.29 4.67 18.57
CA GLY A 144 -1.12 5.86 18.42
C GLY A 144 -2.52 5.66 18.96
N GLU A 145 -3.32 6.70 18.91
CA GLU A 145 -4.69 6.76 19.44
C GLU A 145 -5.63 7.20 18.32
N VAL A 146 -6.81 6.58 18.26
CA VAL A 146 -7.86 6.98 17.31
C VAL A 146 -8.57 8.21 17.86
N GLN A 147 -8.78 9.19 16.99
CA GLN A 147 -9.58 10.38 17.25
C GLN A 147 -10.51 10.58 16.07
N TYR A 148 -11.75 10.99 16.33
CA TYR A 148 -12.70 11.34 15.30
C TYR A 148 -12.77 12.85 15.17
N GLU A 149 -12.80 13.33 13.93
CA GLU A 149 -12.95 14.74 13.62
C GLU A 149 -14.21 14.92 12.81
N GLN A 150 -15.16 15.67 13.35
CA GLN A 150 -16.40 15.98 12.68
C GLN A 150 -16.15 17.03 11.58
N LEU A 151 -16.56 16.71 10.36
CA LEU A 151 -16.42 17.61 9.21
C LEU A 151 -17.64 18.53 9.00
N ARG A 152 -18.81 18.01 9.36
CA ARG A 152 -20.11 18.69 9.21
C ARG A 152 -21.14 18.02 10.11
N GLU A 153 -22.34 18.56 10.18
CA GLU A 153 -23.48 17.92 10.83
C GLU A 153 -23.89 16.62 10.11
N VAL A 154 -24.68 15.78 10.76
CA VAL A 154 -25.16 14.53 10.18
C VAL A 154 -26.28 14.83 9.19
N GLU A 155 -25.91 14.99 7.94
CA GLU A 155 -26.80 15.25 6.82
C GLU A 155 -27.24 13.95 6.14
N TYR A 156 -28.49 13.91 5.69
CA TYR A 156 -28.99 12.86 4.81
C TYR A 156 -29.64 13.47 3.57
N GLU A 157 -29.58 12.76 2.45
CA GLU A 157 -30.20 13.12 1.19
C GLU A 157 -30.78 11.86 0.52
N GLY A 158 -32.09 11.69 0.66
CA GLY A 158 -32.85 10.54 0.19
C GLY A 158 -33.33 9.61 1.31
N LEU A 159 -34.45 8.96 1.04
CA LEU A 159 -35.08 7.94 1.86
C LEU A 159 -35.06 6.61 1.12
N LEU A 160 -34.91 5.51 1.85
CA LEU A 160 -35.01 4.16 1.28
C LEU A 160 -36.50 3.82 1.06
N GLU A 161 -36.84 3.34 -0.12
CA GLU A 161 -38.20 2.92 -0.49
C GLU A 161 -38.72 1.82 0.46
N GLY A 162 -39.90 1.99 1.00
CA GLY A 162 -40.54 1.05 1.95
C GLY A 162 -39.95 1.09 3.38
N SER A 163 -39.14 2.11 3.69
CA SER A 163 -38.55 2.27 5.03
C SER A 163 -39.47 2.97 6.02
N GLY A 164 -39.19 2.84 7.32
CA GLY A 164 -39.88 3.58 8.35
C GLY A 164 -39.79 5.09 8.22
N ALA A 165 -38.67 5.60 7.67
CA ALA A 165 -38.48 7.02 7.36
C ALA A 165 -39.45 7.51 6.27
N GLU A 166 -39.65 6.73 5.20
CA GLU A 166 -40.60 7.06 4.14
C GLU A 166 -42.04 7.02 4.66
N GLU A 167 -42.43 5.98 5.45
CA GLU A 167 -43.75 5.84 6.05
C GLU A 167 -44.07 6.99 7.03
N ALA A 168 -43.06 7.51 7.73
CA ALA A 168 -43.18 8.64 8.64
C ALA A 168 -43.31 10.00 7.92
N ASN A 169 -43.28 10.04 6.58
CA ASN A 169 -43.30 11.24 5.76
C ASN A 169 -42.24 12.29 6.14
N ILE A 170 -41.05 11.82 6.39
CA ILE A 170 -39.89 12.67 6.66
C ILE A 170 -39.48 13.40 5.39
N PRO A 171 -38.94 14.64 5.48
CA PRO A 171 -38.36 15.35 4.32
C PRO A 171 -37.31 14.49 3.61
N GLU A 172 -37.19 14.62 2.28
CA GLU A 172 -36.18 13.88 1.49
C GLU A 172 -34.74 14.25 1.83
N LYS A 173 -34.53 15.38 2.51
CA LYS A 173 -33.21 15.83 2.96
C LYS A 173 -33.35 16.61 4.26
N GLY A 174 -32.31 16.57 5.07
CA GLY A 174 -32.26 17.30 6.33
C GLY A 174 -31.03 16.96 7.15
N ILE A 175 -30.99 17.50 8.36
CA ILE A 175 -29.97 17.27 9.36
C ILE A 175 -30.57 16.47 10.48
N LEU A 176 -30.00 15.30 10.78
CA LEU A 176 -30.40 14.49 11.92
C LEU A 176 -29.67 14.99 13.17
N LYS A 177 -30.42 15.51 14.15
CA LYS A 177 -29.86 16.06 15.38
C LYS A 177 -29.89 15.10 16.53
N LYS A 178 -31.00 14.37 16.71
CA LYS A 178 -31.17 13.42 17.81
C LYS A 178 -31.91 12.17 17.37
N VAL A 179 -31.61 11.08 18.07
CA VAL A 179 -32.35 9.83 18.04
C VAL A 179 -32.63 9.44 19.48
N GLU A 180 -33.91 9.22 19.84
CA GLU A 180 -34.35 8.90 21.20
C GLU A 180 -33.90 9.94 22.26
N GLY A 181 -33.76 11.21 21.84
CA GLY A 181 -33.28 12.29 22.69
C GLY A 181 -31.78 12.36 22.90
N GLU A 182 -31.01 11.41 22.39
CA GLU A 182 -29.55 11.44 22.39
C GLU A 182 -29.05 12.22 21.17
N GLU A 183 -28.05 13.09 21.38
CA GLU A 183 -27.44 13.87 20.28
C GLU A 183 -26.65 12.96 19.34
N VAL A 184 -26.78 13.17 18.03
CA VAL A 184 -26.06 12.46 16.97
C VAL A 184 -24.95 13.39 16.48
N GLU A 185 -23.73 13.18 16.97
CA GLU A 185 -22.54 13.93 16.57
C GLU A 185 -21.91 13.35 15.31
N TYR A 186 -21.83 12.03 15.25
CA TYR A 186 -21.29 11.28 14.12
C TYR A 186 -22.34 10.39 13.48
N SER A 187 -22.26 10.18 12.20
CA SER A 187 -23.20 9.32 11.46
C SER A 187 -23.24 7.88 11.99
N PHE A 188 -22.21 7.41 12.66
CA PHE A 188 -22.18 6.08 13.26
C PHE A 188 -22.91 6.00 14.61
N ASP A 189 -23.15 7.11 15.31
CA ASP A 189 -23.89 7.13 16.56
C ASP A 189 -25.31 6.60 16.35
N ILE A 190 -25.87 6.81 15.14
CA ILE A 190 -27.19 6.29 14.76
C ILE A 190 -27.26 4.78 15.00
N GLY A 191 -26.27 4.03 14.49
CA GLY A 191 -26.23 2.57 14.65
C GLY A 191 -26.06 2.15 16.10
N GLU A 192 -25.27 2.88 16.89
CA GLU A 192 -25.06 2.60 18.32
C GLU A 192 -26.33 2.87 19.14
N ILE A 193 -27.04 3.98 18.87
CA ILE A 193 -28.29 4.32 19.55
C ILE A 193 -29.41 3.34 19.17
N LEU A 194 -29.41 2.82 17.94
CA LEU A 194 -30.41 1.87 17.45
C LEU A 194 -30.12 0.40 17.81
N GLU A 195 -28.99 0.11 18.44
CA GLU A 195 -28.65 -1.25 18.84
C GLU A 195 -29.74 -1.87 19.73
N ASN A 196 -30.26 -3.05 19.34
CA ASN A 196 -31.36 -3.77 19.97
C ASN A 196 -32.73 -3.06 19.91
N LYS A 197 -32.95 -2.18 18.92
CA LYS A 197 -34.26 -1.49 18.70
C LYS A 197 -34.95 -1.91 17.40
N GLU A 198 -34.58 -3.03 16.80
CA GLU A 198 -35.20 -3.56 15.59
C GLU A 198 -36.72 -3.73 15.76
N GLY A 199 -37.48 -3.24 14.79
CA GLY A 199 -38.95 -3.27 14.80
C GLY A 199 -39.63 -2.35 15.84
N GLN A 200 -38.86 -1.58 16.61
CA GLN A 200 -39.39 -0.62 17.58
C GLN A 200 -39.60 0.76 16.91
N GLN A 201 -40.53 1.52 17.47
CA GLN A 201 -40.74 2.90 17.13
C GLN A 201 -39.81 3.77 17.94
N VAL A 202 -39.06 4.67 17.25
CA VAL A 202 -38.10 5.58 17.84
C VAL A 202 -38.40 7.02 17.43
N THR A 203 -38.08 7.98 18.31
CA THR A 203 -38.24 9.41 18.03
C THR A 203 -36.93 9.95 17.43
N VAL A 204 -37.02 10.68 16.32
CA VAL A 204 -35.88 11.36 15.69
C VAL A 204 -36.14 12.85 15.55
N GLU A 205 -35.19 13.69 15.92
CA GLU A 205 -35.22 15.14 15.73
C GLU A 205 -34.50 15.48 14.42
N ILE A 206 -35.26 15.97 13.43
CA ILE A 206 -34.75 16.36 12.13
C ILE A 206 -34.94 17.86 11.94
N CYS A 207 -33.90 18.53 11.42
CA CYS A 207 -33.93 19.94 11.11
C CYS A 207 -33.84 20.16 9.59
N GLU A 208 -34.75 20.94 9.05
CA GLU A 208 -34.66 21.59 7.73
C GLU A 208 -34.34 23.06 7.95
N GLU A 209 -33.24 23.52 7.38
CA GLU A 209 -32.72 24.89 7.63
C GLU A 209 -32.57 25.13 9.17
N ASP A 210 -33.37 26.02 9.78
CA ASP A 210 -33.37 26.34 11.19
C ASP A 210 -34.58 25.79 11.97
N GLN A 211 -35.43 24.97 11.32
CA GLN A 211 -36.64 24.43 11.93
C GLN A 211 -36.46 22.93 12.23
N CYS A 212 -36.53 22.58 13.47
CA CYS A 212 -36.40 21.18 13.94
C CYS A 212 -37.78 20.63 14.31
N GLN A 213 -38.03 19.38 13.95
CA GLN A 213 -39.25 18.66 14.25
C GLN A 213 -38.96 17.22 14.63
N ASP A 214 -39.74 16.69 15.56
CA ASP A 214 -39.69 15.30 15.96
C ASP A 214 -40.55 14.45 15.03
N TYR A 215 -40.01 13.28 14.63
CA TYR A 215 -40.70 12.28 13.83
C TYR A 215 -40.58 10.93 14.52
N GLU A 216 -41.65 10.13 14.43
CA GLU A 216 -41.69 8.76 14.92
C GLU A 216 -41.43 7.78 13.78
N ILE A 217 -40.35 7.02 13.85
CA ILE A 217 -39.90 6.10 12.82
C ILE A 217 -39.88 4.68 13.37
N ILE A 218 -40.32 3.71 12.57
CA ILE A 218 -40.14 2.28 12.89
C ILE A 218 -38.75 1.85 12.36
N VAL A 219 -37.91 1.35 13.25
CA VAL A 219 -36.59 0.80 12.90
C VAL A 219 -36.79 -0.49 12.12
N SER A 220 -36.08 -0.68 11.02
CA SER A 220 -36.16 -1.91 10.22
C SER A 220 -35.71 -3.14 11.00
N GLU A 221 -36.02 -4.36 10.50
CA GLU A 221 -35.49 -5.61 11.08
C GLU A 221 -33.94 -5.70 10.99
N GLU A 222 -33.33 -4.95 10.09
CA GLU A 222 -31.87 -4.87 9.96
C GLU A 222 -31.24 -3.71 10.76
N GLY A 223 -32.02 -2.98 11.57
CA GLY A 223 -31.53 -1.98 12.51
C GLY A 223 -31.27 -0.59 11.92
N TYR A 224 -31.92 -0.18 10.83
CA TYR A 224 -31.74 1.16 10.26
C TYR A 224 -33.06 1.94 10.16
N LEU A 225 -32.95 3.29 10.08
CA LEU A 225 -34.07 4.21 9.96
C LEU A 225 -34.61 4.32 8.51
N GLY A 226 -33.76 4.07 7.54
CA GLY A 226 -34.05 4.25 6.12
C GLY A 226 -33.66 5.62 5.58
N LEU A 227 -32.83 6.38 6.30
CA LEU A 227 -32.20 7.62 5.84
C LEU A 227 -30.90 7.32 5.08
N MET A 228 -30.69 7.96 3.92
CA MET A 228 -29.41 7.90 3.20
C MET A 228 -28.44 8.93 3.78
N VAL A 229 -27.73 8.52 4.84
CA VAL A 229 -26.80 9.38 5.59
C VAL A 229 -25.41 9.30 5.00
N TYR A 230 -24.77 10.46 4.81
CA TYR A 230 -23.35 10.52 4.43
C TYR A 230 -22.45 10.53 5.66
N SER A 231 -21.28 9.91 5.52
CA SER A 231 -20.26 10.03 6.57
C SER A 231 -19.86 11.49 6.76
N ASN A 232 -19.93 11.94 8.01
CA ASN A 232 -19.69 13.34 8.40
C ASN A 232 -18.38 13.52 9.17
N TYR A 233 -17.52 12.48 9.20
CA TYR A 233 -16.27 12.47 9.99
C TYR A 233 -15.11 11.83 9.23
N ILE A 234 -13.92 12.13 9.70
CA ILE A 234 -12.68 11.43 9.37
C ILE A 234 -12.11 10.77 10.61
N VAL A 235 -11.32 9.72 10.38
CA VAL A 235 -10.62 8.99 11.45
C VAL A 235 -9.18 9.47 11.47
N ASN A 236 -8.73 10.03 12.58
CA ASN A 236 -7.36 10.46 12.79
C ASN A 236 -6.62 9.46 13.68
N ILE A 237 -5.40 9.09 13.31
CA ILE A 237 -4.47 8.40 14.21
C ILE A 237 -3.49 9.44 14.73
N SER A 238 -3.56 9.72 16.04
CA SER A 238 -2.65 10.63 16.71
C SER A 238 -1.44 9.90 17.29
N TYR A 239 -0.25 10.43 17.06
CA TYR A 239 1.02 9.94 17.62
C TYR A 239 1.60 10.93 18.65
N GLU A 240 0.82 11.89 19.14
CA GLU A 240 1.31 12.96 20.00
C GLU A 240 2.00 12.42 21.25
N ASN A 241 1.46 11.37 21.85
CA ASN A 241 2.02 10.71 23.02
C ASN A 241 3.21 9.79 22.70
N ASN A 242 3.48 9.52 21.40
CA ASN A 242 4.50 8.56 20.94
C ASN A 242 5.37 9.12 19.80
N LYS A 243 5.70 10.43 19.82
CA LYS A 243 6.40 11.13 18.73
C LYS A 243 7.66 10.42 18.24
N VAL A 244 8.50 9.91 19.15
CA VAL A 244 9.75 9.22 18.79
C VAL A 244 9.51 7.93 18.02
N LEU A 245 8.44 7.22 18.35
CA LEU A 245 8.06 5.95 17.70
C LEU A 245 7.03 6.13 16.58
N SER A 246 6.67 7.37 16.23
CA SER A 246 5.62 7.64 15.24
C SER A 246 5.93 7.04 13.86
N GLY A 247 7.16 7.18 13.36
CA GLY A 247 7.56 6.60 12.07
C GLY A 247 7.43 5.08 12.02
N PRO A 248 8.13 4.32 12.88
CA PRO A 248 7.98 2.87 12.91
C PRO A 248 6.57 2.43 13.34
N GLY A 249 5.91 3.17 14.23
CA GLY A 249 4.52 2.89 14.63
C GLY A 249 3.54 3.03 13.47
N HIS A 250 3.66 4.11 12.71
CA HIS A 250 2.83 4.31 11.52
C HIS A 250 3.11 3.25 10.44
N LEU A 251 4.37 2.88 10.23
CA LEU A 251 4.72 1.75 9.36
C LEU A 251 3.96 0.46 9.76
N LEU A 252 3.97 0.11 11.05
CA LEU A 252 3.26 -1.07 11.55
C LEU A 252 1.74 -0.97 11.35
N ASN A 253 1.17 0.22 11.57
CA ASN A 253 -0.24 0.49 11.34
C ASN A 253 -0.59 0.32 9.85
N MET A 254 0.22 0.85 8.93
CA MET A 254 0.00 0.70 7.49
C MET A 254 0.13 -0.76 7.03
N LEU A 255 1.07 -1.52 7.59
CA LEU A 255 1.17 -2.97 7.33
C LEU A 255 -0.07 -3.72 7.85
N LYS A 256 -0.59 -3.38 9.04
CA LYS A 256 -1.83 -3.95 9.60
C LYS A 256 -3.04 -3.63 8.71
N LEU A 257 -3.19 -2.36 8.29
CA LEU A 257 -4.25 -1.92 7.38
C LEU A 257 -4.19 -2.66 6.03
N THR A 258 -3.01 -2.70 5.42
CA THR A 258 -2.82 -3.39 4.12
C THR A 258 -3.15 -4.87 4.23
N TYR A 259 -2.69 -5.55 5.29
CA TYR A 259 -2.99 -6.96 5.53
C TYR A 259 -4.50 -7.19 5.74
N GLY A 260 -5.13 -6.36 6.59
CA GLY A 260 -6.57 -6.42 6.85
C GLY A 260 -7.37 -6.25 5.55
N LYS A 261 -7.11 -5.19 4.79
CA LYS A 261 -7.82 -4.92 3.53
C LYS A 261 -7.66 -6.05 2.50
N LEU A 262 -6.44 -6.57 2.34
CA LEU A 262 -6.20 -7.71 1.44
C LEU A 262 -6.95 -8.97 1.89
N THR A 263 -6.94 -9.30 3.19
CA THR A 263 -7.66 -10.50 3.69
C THR A 263 -9.17 -10.37 3.51
N THR A 264 -9.76 -9.20 3.76
CA THR A 264 -11.17 -8.93 3.53
C THR A 264 -11.53 -9.09 2.05
N LEU A 265 -10.80 -8.40 1.15
CA LEU A 265 -11.02 -8.48 -0.29
C LEU A 265 -10.94 -9.92 -0.83
N PHE A 266 -9.95 -10.69 -0.40
CA PHE A 266 -9.84 -12.10 -0.82
C PHE A 266 -10.94 -12.98 -0.24
N SER A 267 -11.41 -12.70 0.98
CA SER A 267 -12.53 -13.41 1.60
C SER A 267 -13.83 -13.16 0.84
N GLU A 268 -14.13 -11.91 0.54
CA GLU A 268 -15.30 -11.48 -0.23
C GLU A 268 -15.28 -12.06 -1.64
N ALA A 269 -14.15 -11.95 -2.33
CA ALA A 269 -13.98 -12.53 -3.67
C ALA A 269 -14.20 -14.05 -3.69
N LYS A 270 -13.76 -14.74 -2.63
CA LYS A 270 -13.99 -16.19 -2.50
C LYS A 270 -15.47 -16.52 -2.24
N GLN A 271 -16.21 -15.68 -1.53
CA GLN A 271 -17.63 -15.88 -1.24
C GLN A 271 -18.51 -15.56 -2.45
N THR A 272 -18.22 -14.47 -3.15
CA THR A 272 -19.01 -14.00 -4.30
C THR A 272 -18.60 -14.65 -5.62
N GLY A 273 -17.38 -15.18 -5.71
CA GLY A 273 -16.77 -15.64 -6.96
C GLY A 273 -16.28 -14.50 -7.87
N ASP A 274 -16.41 -13.23 -7.44
CA ASP A 274 -15.98 -12.06 -8.17
C ASP A 274 -14.63 -11.53 -7.63
N TYR A 275 -13.59 -11.58 -8.46
CA TYR A 275 -12.24 -11.11 -8.14
C TYR A 275 -11.93 -9.72 -8.73
N THR A 276 -12.92 -8.99 -9.20
CA THR A 276 -12.74 -7.69 -9.86
C THR A 276 -12.13 -6.67 -8.91
N GLU A 277 -12.62 -6.57 -7.67
CA GLU A 277 -12.09 -5.67 -6.64
C GLU A 277 -10.65 -6.02 -6.27
N VAL A 278 -10.34 -7.32 -6.13
CA VAL A 278 -8.95 -7.78 -5.90
C VAL A 278 -8.05 -7.34 -7.04
N ALA A 279 -8.47 -7.51 -8.29
CA ALA A 279 -7.68 -7.10 -9.46
C ALA A 279 -7.48 -5.58 -9.51
N ASN A 280 -8.49 -4.79 -9.14
CA ASN A 280 -8.44 -3.32 -9.13
C ASN A 280 -7.51 -2.77 -8.06
N THR A 281 -7.31 -3.48 -6.95
CA THR A 281 -6.38 -3.08 -5.89
C THR A 281 -4.93 -3.04 -6.36
N PHE A 282 -4.56 -3.86 -7.35
CA PHE A 282 -3.20 -3.86 -7.90
C PHE A 282 -3.06 -2.80 -8.98
N THR A 283 -2.39 -1.72 -8.62
CA THR A 283 -2.13 -0.57 -9.50
C THR A 283 -0.79 -0.76 -10.24
N GLY A 284 -0.82 -0.64 -11.55
CA GLY A 284 0.38 -0.73 -12.38
C GLY A 284 1.04 0.63 -12.65
N PRO A 285 2.05 0.67 -13.54
CA PRO A 285 2.81 1.88 -13.81
C PRO A 285 1.98 3.08 -14.28
N ILE A 286 0.90 2.86 -15.03
CA ILE A 286 0.01 3.93 -15.51
C ILE A 286 -0.82 4.47 -14.35
N GLY A 287 -1.37 3.59 -13.51
CA GLY A 287 -2.14 4.00 -12.34
C GLY A 287 -1.28 4.76 -11.32
N ILE A 288 -0.04 4.30 -11.05
CA ILE A 288 0.90 5.04 -10.19
C ILE A 288 1.17 6.45 -10.73
N TYR A 289 1.30 6.61 -12.06
CA TYR A 289 1.47 7.93 -12.66
C TYR A 289 0.25 8.85 -12.40
N ILE A 290 -0.98 8.33 -12.47
CA ILE A 290 -2.21 9.08 -12.20
C ILE A 290 -2.29 9.48 -10.73
N VAL A 291 -2.05 8.52 -9.82
CA VAL A 291 -2.02 8.75 -8.38
C VAL A 291 -1.00 9.84 -8.02
N LEU A 292 0.19 9.80 -8.63
CA LEU A 292 1.23 10.81 -8.41
C LEU A 292 0.79 12.19 -8.93
N ASP A 293 0.09 12.26 -10.08
CA ASP A 293 -0.46 13.51 -10.62
C ASP A 293 -1.50 14.12 -9.68
N TYR A 294 -2.30 13.30 -9.03
CA TYR A 294 -3.25 13.71 -8.00
C TYR A 294 -2.53 14.18 -6.71
N PHE A 295 -1.64 13.38 -6.15
CA PHE A 295 -0.97 13.69 -4.88
C PHE A 295 -0.10 14.95 -4.94
N LYS A 296 0.48 15.30 -6.11
CA LYS A 296 1.27 16.53 -6.25
C LYS A 296 0.47 17.82 -5.98
N GLN A 297 -0.86 17.78 -6.11
CA GLN A 297 -1.73 18.93 -5.87
C GLN A 297 -1.78 19.32 -4.40
N PHE A 298 -1.52 18.36 -3.51
CA PHE A 298 -1.50 18.53 -2.06
C PHE A 298 -0.11 18.88 -1.51
N GLY A 299 0.88 19.07 -2.40
CA GLY A 299 2.21 19.55 -2.05
C GLY A 299 3.26 18.45 -1.85
N PHE A 300 4.43 18.89 -1.42
CA PHE A 300 5.62 18.02 -1.35
C PHE A 300 5.50 16.90 -0.31
N ILE A 301 4.88 17.16 0.84
CA ILE A 301 4.71 16.15 1.91
C ILE A 301 3.82 15.01 1.43
N SER A 302 2.76 15.29 0.67
CA SER A 302 1.88 14.26 0.10
C SER A 302 2.63 13.37 -0.90
N ILE A 303 3.54 13.93 -1.69
CA ILE A 303 4.42 13.14 -2.57
C ILE A 303 5.36 12.25 -1.75
N LEU A 304 5.92 12.76 -0.65
CA LEU A 304 6.75 11.95 0.24
C LEU A 304 5.95 10.80 0.86
N SER A 305 4.74 11.06 1.36
CA SER A 305 3.86 10.01 1.89
C SER A 305 3.57 8.93 0.84
N LEU A 306 3.25 9.33 -0.40
CA LEU A 306 3.08 8.38 -1.50
C LEU A 306 4.35 7.55 -1.76
N ILE A 307 5.55 8.15 -1.68
CA ILE A 307 6.81 7.39 -1.79
C ILE A 307 6.93 6.36 -0.66
N ALA A 308 6.52 6.69 0.57
CA ALA A 308 6.54 5.75 1.67
C ALA A 308 5.56 4.58 1.44
N ASP A 309 4.34 4.86 0.99
CA ASP A 309 3.32 3.84 0.67
C ASP A 309 3.78 2.92 -0.46
N LEU A 310 4.35 3.48 -1.53
CA LEU A 310 4.94 2.70 -2.62
C LEU A 310 6.15 1.89 -2.15
N SER A 311 6.93 2.41 -1.20
CA SER A 311 8.08 1.70 -0.61
C SER A 311 7.63 0.48 0.20
N ILE A 312 6.55 0.60 0.98
CA ILE A 312 5.92 -0.53 1.68
C ILE A 312 5.40 -1.56 0.66
N SER A 313 4.67 -1.08 -0.35
CA SER A 313 4.11 -1.95 -1.40
C SER A 313 5.21 -2.75 -2.10
N LEU A 314 6.33 -2.09 -2.45
CA LEU A 314 7.51 -2.74 -3.05
C LEU A 314 8.15 -3.75 -2.08
N ALA A 315 8.22 -3.43 -0.79
CA ALA A 315 8.72 -4.34 0.24
C ALA A 315 7.84 -5.59 0.39
N ILE A 316 6.51 -5.42 0.41
CA ILE A 316 5.53 -6.52 0.50
C ILE A 316 5.64 -7.42 -0.73
N ILE A 317 5.62 -6.84 -1.94
CA ILE A 317 5.70 -7.59 -3.19
C ILE A 317 7.02 -8.37 -3.25
N ASN A 318 8.15 -7.74 -2.94
CA ASN A 318 9.45 -8.42 -2.96
C ASN A 318 9.59 -9.49 -1.88
N MET A 319 8.77 -9.47 -0.81
CA MET A 319 8.76 -10.51 0.22
C MET A 319 7.89 -11.72 -0.17
N LEU A 320 7.10 -11.64 -1.25
CA LEU A 320 6.30 -12.77 -1.71
C LEU A 320 7.19 -13.99 -2.03
N PRO A 321 6.70 -15.23 -1.80
CA PRO A 321 7.47 -16.47 -2.00
C PRO A 321 7.55 -16.85 -3.50
N LEU A 322 7.82 -15.88 -4.37
CA LEU A 322 8.01 -16.07 -5.80
C LEU A 322 9.51 -16.10 -6.12
N PRO A 323 10.04 -17.16 -6.72
CA PRO A 323 11.50 -17.40 -6.86
C PRO A 323 12.28 -16.29 -7.60
N ALA A 324 11.62 -15.49 -8.41
CA ALA A 324 12.23 -14.33 -9.08
C ALA A 324 12.32 -13.07 -8.18
N LEU A 325 11.71 -13.09 -6.99
CA LEU A 325 11.72 -12.02 -6.00
C LEU A 325 12.63 -12.40 -4.81
N ASP A 326 13.01 -11.41 -4.01
CA ASP A 326 13.88 -11.62 -2.83
C ASP A 326 13.32 -12.64 -1.84
N GLY A 327 12.02 -12.53 -1.51
CA GLY A 327 11.33 -13.46 -0.62
C GLY A 327 11.35 -14.91 -1.11
N GLY A 328 11.23 -15.12 -2.42
CA GLY A 328 11.34 -16.46 -3.00
C GLY A 328 12.76 -17.03 -2.90
N ARG A 329 13.79 -16.19 -3.03
CA ARG A 329 15.18 -16.59 -2.82
C ARG A 329 15.44 -16.92 -1.36
N VAL A 330 14.92 -16.13 -0.42
CA VAL A 330 14.96 -16.44 1.02
C VAL A 330 14.26 -17.78 1.31
N LEU A 331 13.10 -18.02 0.67
CA LEU A 331 12.39 -19.30 0.80
C LEU A 331 13.24 -20.48 0.29
N ILE A 332 13.89 -20.35 -0.85
CA ILE A 332 14.82 -21.38 -1.38
C ILE A 332 15.93 -21.66 -0.34
N LEU A 333 16.54 -20.61 0.23
CA LEU A 333 17.57 -20.77 1.27
C LEU A 333 17.04 -21.48 2.54
N ILE A 334 15.81 -21.20 2.96
CA ILE A 334 15.17 -21.88 4.09
C ILE A 334 15.01 -23.37 3.78
N VAL A 335 14.49 -23.71 2.59
CA VAL A 335 14.32 -25.09 2.15
C VAL A 335 15.66 -25.82 2.11
N GLU A 336 16.70 -25.24 1.49
CA GLU A 336 18.06 -25.78 1.47
C GLU A 336 18.64 -26.01 2.88
N SER A 337 18.34 -25.10 3.81
CA SER A 337 18.80 -25.19 5.19
C SER A 337 18.12 -26.32 5.95
N ILE A 338 16.82 -26.55 5.74
CA ILE A 338 16.03 -27.63 6.34
C ILE A 338 16.55 -29.00 5.84
N PHE A 339 16.71 -29.14 4.51
CA PHE A 339 17.14 -30.36 3.89
C PHE A 339 18.67 -30.58 3.94
N LYS A 340 19.43 -29.60 4.43
CA LYS A 340 20.91 -29.60 4.49
C LYS A 340 21.56 -29.94 3.14
N LYS A 341 20.93 -29.53 2.05
CA LYS A 341 21.38 -29.83 0.69
C LYS A 341 21.04 -28.65 -0.21
N ASP A 342 22.03 -28.19 -0.96
CA ASP A 342 21.80 -27.12 -1.95
C ASP A 342 20.99 -27.64 -3.12
N LEU A 343 20.11 -26.78 -3.67
CA LEU A 343 19.32 -27.08 -4.85
C LEU A 343 20.26 -27.24 -6.06
N ASN A 344 19.90 -28.15 -6.98
CA ASN A 344 20.65 -28.26 -8.21
C ASN A 344 20.56 -26.94 -9.00
N GLU A 345 21.69 -26.34 -9.38
CA GLU A 345 21.77 -25.04 -10.04
C GLU A 345 20.89 -24.94 -11.31
N LYS A 346 20.76 -26.04 -12.09
CA LYS A 346 19.92 -26.06 -13.28
C LYS A 346 18.45 -25.99 -12.89
N VAL A 347 18.05 -26.66 -11.81
CA VAL A 347 16.67 -26.65 -11.32
C VAL A 347 16.35 -25.28 -10.73
N GLU A 348 17.25 -24.71 -9.94
CA GLU A 348 17.14 -23.36 -9.38
C GLU A 348 16.94 -22.32 -10.51
N ALA A 349 17.81 -22.35 -11.54
CA ALA A 349 17.71 -21.45 -12.67
C ALA A 349 16.38 -21.60 -13.46
N VAL A 350 15.88 -22.82 -13.66
CA VAL A 350 14.58 -23.04 -14.30
C VAL A 350 13.44 -22.47 -13.48
N ILE A 351 13.43 -22.70 -12.16
CA ILE A 351 12.40 -22.19 -11.26
C ILE A 351 12.37 -20.64 -11.27
N ILE A 352 13.55 -20.01 -11.17
CA ILE A 352 13.68 -18.55 -11.21
C ILE A 352 13.21 -18.02 -12.59
N ASN A 353 13.63 -18.62 -13.71
CA ASN A 353 13.25 -18.16 -15.03
C ASN A 353 11.74 -18.30 -15.30
N VAL A 354 11.12 -19.41 -14.88
CA VAL A 354 9.66 -19.59 -14.99
C VAL A 354 8.92 -18.54 -14.18
N SER A 355 9.35 -18.31 -12.95
CA SER A 355 8.79 -17.26 -12.08
C SER A 355 8.96 -15.87 -12.70
N PHE A 356 10.10 -15.56 -13.28
CA PHE A 356 10.36 -14.30 -13.97
C PHE A 356 9.43 -14.10 -15.18
N ILE A 357 9.27 -15.12 -16.02
CA ILE A 357 8.34 -15.07 -17.17
C ILE A 357 6.91 -14.85 -16.68
N PHE A 358 6.49 -15.55 -15.62
CA PHE A 358 5.18 -15.36 -15.01
C PHE A 358 4.97 -13.90 -14.54
N LEU A 359 5.95 -13.30 -13.84
CA LEU A 359 5.88 -11.92 -13.39
C LEU A 359 5.84 -10.93 -14.57
N MET A 360 6.60 -11.20 -15.65
CA MET A 360 6.55 -10.37 -16.86
C MET A 360 5.18 -10.41 -17.53
N LEU A 361 4.55 -11.58 -17.61
CA LEU A 361 3.18 -11.73 -18.14
C LEU A 361 2.16 -11.02 -17.24
N LEU A 362 2.30 -11.16 -15.93
CA LEU A 362 1.45 -10.46 -14.97
C LEU A 362 1.59 -8.94 -15.09
N MET A 363 2.81 -8.43 -15.23
CA MET A 363 3.06 -7.00 -15.44
C MET A 363 2.38 -6.50 -16.73
N VAL A 364 2.47 -7.26 -17.83
CA VAL A 364 1.78 -6.91 -19.08
C VAL A 364 0.26 -6.93 -18.89
N ALA A 365 -0.29 -7.91 -18.17
CA ALA A 365 -1.72 -7.97 -17.86
C ALA A 365 -2.19 -6.75 -17.04
N ILE A 366 -1.41 -6.34 -16.02
CA ILE A 366 -1.70 -5.16 -15.22
C ILE A 366 -1.62 -3.88 -16.07
N LEU A 367 -0.63 -3.76 -16.96
CA LEU A 367 -0.53 -2.62 -17.89
C LEU A 367 -1.75 -2.53 -18.80
N VAL A 368 -2.22 -3.65 -19.36
CA VAL A 368 -3.43 -3.70 -20.18
C VAL A 368 -4.64 -3.32 -19.37
N LYS A 369 -4.77 -3.84 -18.13
CA LYS A 369 -5.84 -3.45 -17.19
C LYS A 369 -5.82 -1.95 -16.93
N ASP A 370 -4.69 -1.37 -16.54
CA ASP A 370 -4.56 0.07 -16.27
C ASP A 370 -5.00 0.92 -17.47
N PHE A 371 -4.67 0.46 -18.69
CA PHE A 371 -5.07 1.15 -19.91
C PHE A 371 -6.59 1.07 -20.16
N VAL A 372 -7.21 -0.09 -19.93
CA VAL A 372 -8.65 -0.30 -20.08
C VAL A 372 -9.46 0.46 -19.02
N THR A 373 -8.95 0.50 -17.78
CA THR A 373 -9.61 1.17 -16.64
C THR A 373 -9.17 2.63 -16.44
N LEU A 374 -8.47 3.21 -17.42
CA LEU A 374 -7.88 4.55 -17.33
C LEU A 374 -8.89 5.64 -16.94
N GLU A 375 -10.09 5.62 -17.52
CA GLU A 375 -11.14 6.61 -17.22
C GLU A 375 -11.71 6.41 -15.81
N SER A 376 -11.88 5.15 -15.39
CA SER A 376 -12.32 4.80 -14.04
C SER A 376 -11.30 5.22 -12.99
N ILE A 377 -10.01 4.99 -13.23
CA ILE A 377 -8.94 5.44 -12.32
C ILE A 377 -8.94 6.97 -12.21
N LYS A 378 -9.09 7.69 -13.33
CA LYS A 378 -9.16 9.16 -13.30
C LYS A 378 -10.35 9.67 -12.53
N SER A 379 -11.52 9.05 -12.66
CA SER A 379 -12.74 9.48 -11.96
C SER A 379 -12.69 9.26 -10.44
N MET A 380 -11.80 8.39 -9.94
CA MET A 380 -11.56 8.23 -8.50
C MET A 380 -10.77 9.40 -7.88
N PHE A 381 -10.06 10.16 -8.70
CA PHE A 381 -9.13 11.19 -8.24
C PHE A 381 -9.44 12.60 -8.78
N GLY A 382 -10.52 12.81 -9.58
CA GLY A 382 -10.80 14.14 -10.08
C GLY A 382 -12.15 14.30 -10.74
#